data_8553b0e8015bbbaa7e215f12efc16a52
#
_entry.id   8553b0e8015bbbaa7e215f12efc16a52
#
_cell.length_a   1.000
_cell.length_b   1.000
_cell.length_c   1.000
_cell.angle_alpha   90.00
_cell.angle_beta   90.00
_cell.angle_gamma   90.00
#
_symmetry.space_group_name_H-M   'P 1'
#
loop_
_entity.id
_entity.type
_entity.pdbx_description
1 polymer ?
#
loop_
_entity_poly.entity_id
_entity_poly.type
_entity_poly.pdbx_seq_one_letter_code
_entity_poly.pdbx_strand_id
1 'polypeptide(L)'
;MTVRVNKSSFNIREKLSELGRKFGLKGSELAAAETVQEARDIVSAGRKNMIINGACMINERFASGTYTLTSSADYFPVDRFRSWAGGTGQFTIQRSDNAPPGFKNSLMFTVSTADSSITSGEYYTIQQRIEGYNFAHLNWGTANAKPVTLSFWVKADVTGKYGISFWPDGQNYNYVTHYNINIADTWEYKTITIPGATSGTWLKTNGTGCGIWWDLGTGSQYETSATESWGQSNKFLPTGCSKMIATNGAKFRMTGIQLEVGRNATDFEHRPYGEELALCQRYFRKFGTGAPFIRGATGTVYSSAPLQSYYPLIPDMRAIPTGSNASGGTTVTGQGYSSTYSSSPGTHEYTATFSNTGGGTMVLGLNYNQVNNGGTNLPTSVAFVGLSDVIHLNAEL
;
A
#
# COMPACT_ATOMS: atom_id res chain seq x y z
N MET A 1 27.73 -22.84 70.52
CA MET A 1 26.80 -23.21 69.44
C MET A 1 26.97 -22.24 68.31
N THR A 2 27.63 -22.66 67.22
CA THR A 2 27.86 -21.75 66.09
C THR A 2 26.80 -22.07 65.02
N VAL A 3 25.87 -21.13 64.82
CA VAL A 3 24.83 -21.23 63.78
C VAL A 3 25.48 -20.95 62.44
N ARG A 4 25.67 -22.00 61.60
CA ARG A 4 26.05 -21.85 60.20
C ARG A 4 24.80 -21.46 59.42
N VAL A 5 24.72 -20.19 58.98
CA VAL A 5 23.75 -19.77 57.99
C VAL A 5 24.25 -20.24 56.61
N ASN A 6 23.65 -21.28 56.07
CA ASN A 6 23.84 -21.68 54.69
C ASN A 6 23.20 -20.60 53.81
N LYS A 7 23.99 -19.63 53.33
CA LYS A 7 23.56 -18.80 52.20
C LYS A 7 23.60 -19.67 50.95
N SER A 8 22.43 -20.02 50.43
CA SER A 8 22.36 -20.58 49.06
C SER A 8 23.06 -19.62 48.14
N SER A 9 24.07 -20.09 47.42
CA SER A 9 24.76 -19.26 46.41
C SER A 9 23.74 -18.84 45.36
N PHE A 10 23.47 -17.55 45.29
CA PHE A 10 22.61 -17.00 44.29
C PHE A 10 23.30 -17.14 42.92
N ASN A 11 22.86 -18.10 42.10
CA ASN A 11 23.41 -18.32 40.77
C ASN A 11 22.70 -17.42 39.78
N ILE A 12 23.30 -16.25 39.45
CA ILE A 12 22.79 -15.27 38.52
C ILE A 12 22.52 -15.91 37.17
N ARG A 13 23.39 -16.82 36.70
CA ARG A 13 23.22 -17.51 35.39
C ARG A 13 21.99 -18.41 35.37
N GLU A 14 21.69 -19.10 36.45
CA GLU A 14 20.51 -19.93 36.60
C GLU A 14 19.23 -19.10 36.64
N LYS A 15 19.23 -18.00 37.36
CA LYS A 15 18.10 -17.07 37.38
C LYS A 15 17.86 -16.36 36.04
N LEU A 16 18.89 -15.98 35.32
CA LEU A 16 18.78 -15.44 33.97
C LEU A 16 18.25 -16.49 32.99
N SER A 17 18.67 -17.76 33.12
CA SER A 17 18.13 -18.84 32.27
C SER A 17 16.67 -19.18 32.59
N GLU A 18 16.25 -19.10 33.85
CA GLU A 18 14.86 -19.24 34.25
C GLU A 18 13.98 -18.10 33.72
N LEU A 19 14.47 -16.85 33.75
CA LEU A 19 13.83 -15.69 33.16
C LEU A 19 13.66 -15.88 31.64
N GLY A 20 14.70 -16.30 30.94
CA GLY A 20 14.64 -16.56 29.50
C GLY A 20 13.64 -17.66 29.12
N ARG A 21 13.48 -18.69 29.94
CA ARG A 21 12.48 -19.76 29.73
C ARG A 21 11.03 -19.28 29.96
N LYS A 22 10.80 -18.38 30.91
CA LYS A 22 9.45 -17.89 31.23
C LYS A 22 8.91 -16.87 30.24
N PHE A 23 9.78 -16.09 29.59
CA PHE A 23 9.36 -14.98 28.76
C PHE A 23 9.51 -15.21 27.25
N GLY A 24 10.06 -16.34 26.81
CA GLY A 24 10.34 -16.59 25.39
C GLY A 24 11.38 -15.63 24.80
N LEU A 25 11.53 -15.63 23.49
CA LEU A 25 12.51 -14.78 22.76
C LEU A 25 12.27 -13.26 23.00
N LYS A 26 11.02 -12.82 22.94
CA LYS A 26 10.67 -11.40 23.16
C LYS A 26 10.93 -10.96 24.61
N GLY A 27 10.79 -11.85 25.57
CA GLY A 27 11.10 -11.56 26.98
C GLY A 27 12.60 -11.34 27.22
N SER A 28 13.46 -12.10 26.56
CA SER A 28 14.90 -11.89 26.61
C SER A 28 15.35 -10.61 25.91
N GLU A 29 14.75 -10.27 24.79
CA GLU A 29 14.97 -8.98 24.09
C GLU A 29 14.54 -7.79 24.98
N LEU A 30 13.36 -7.91 25.61
CA LEU A 30 12.88 -6.86 26.54
C LEU A 30 13.80 -6.68 27.75
N ALA A 31 14.32 -7.78 28.30
CA ALA A 31 15.28 -7.72 29.41
C ALA A 31 16.64 -7.15 28.99
N ALA A 32 16.98 -7.19 27.71
CA ALA A 32 18.20 -6.63 27.13
C ALA A 32 18.03 -5.20 26.61
N ALA A 33 16.81 -4.64 26.62
CA ALA A 33 16.56 -3.29 26.14
C ALA A 33 17.25 -2.26 27.07
N GLU A 34 18.08 -1.42 26.48
CA GLU A 34 18.84 -0.38 27.18
C GLU A 34 18.05 0.93 27.33
N THR A 35 17.00 1.09 26.49
CA THR A 35 16.17 2.31 26.49
C THR A 35 14.69 1.97 26.56
N VAL A 36 13.90 2.94 27.10
CA VAL A 36 12.43 2.83 27.11
C VAL A 36 11.85 2.70 25.69
N GLN A 37 12.50 3.31 24.69
CA GLN A 37 12.06 3.21 23.31
C GLN A 37 12.28 1.80 22.77
N GLU A 38 13.43 1.20 22.99
CA GLU A 38 13.70 -0.20 22.65
C GLU A 38 12.71 -1.16 23.30
N ALA A 39 12.42 -0.97 24.59
CA ALA A 39 11.43 -1.76 25.29
C ALA A 39 10.03 -1.63 24.66
N ARG A 40 9.61 -0.42 24.28
CA ARG A 40 8.35 -0.17 23.57
C ARG A 40 8.32 -0.84 22.18
N ASP A 41 9.41 -0.74 21.42
CA ASP A 41 9.55 -1.35 20.10
C ASP A 41 9.44 -2.90 20.21
N ILE A 42 10.05 -3.47 21.26
CA ILE A 42 10.01 -4.92 21.53
C ILE A 42 8.60 -5.40 21.91
N VAL A 43 7.89 -4.70 22.79
CA VAL A 43 6.52 -5.06 23.21
C VAL A 43 5.46 -4.58 22.23
N SER A 44 5.88 -3.97 21.11
CA SER A 44 4.95 -3.46 20.10
C SER A 44 3.89 -2.50 20.67
N ALA A 45 4.27 -1.69 21.65
CA ALA A 45 3.41 -0.67 22.22
C ALA A 45 3.24 0.49 21.23
N GLY A 46 2.30 0.37 20.31
CA GLY A 46 2.03 1.31 19.23
C GLY A 46 1.83 0.61 17.89
N ARG A 47 1.69 1.38 16.83
CA ARG A 47 1.60 0.86 15.45
C ARG A 47 2.95 0.28 15.03
N LYS A 48 2.97 -1.00 14.71
CA LYS A 48 4.20 -1.72 14.33
C LYS A 48 4.28 -2.02 12.85
N ASN A 49 3.14 -2.24 12.19
CA ASN A 49 3.12 -2.61 10.78
C ASN A 49 3.25 -1.37 9.88
N MET A 50 4.36 -1.25 9.17
CA MET A 50 4.59 -0.19 8.18
C MET A 50 3.85 -0.44 6.86
N ILE A 51 3.37 -1.67 6.62
CA ILE A 51 2.54 -2.02 5.47
C ILE A 51 1.12 -1.52 5.70
N ILE A 52 0.58 -0.83 4.71
CA ILE A 52 -0.83 -0.42 4.69
C ILE A 52 -1.62 -1.46 3.91
N ASN A 53 -2.79 -1.83 4.44
CA ASN A 53 -3.70 -2.82 3.86
C ASN A 53 -3.11 -4.24 3.77
N GLY A 54 -2.24 -4.59 4.72
CA GLY A 54 -1.58 -5.91 4.74
C GLY A 54 -2.54 -7.10 4.84
N ALA A 55 -3.75 -6.92 5.38
CA ALA A 55 -4.81 -7.92 5.41
C ALA A 55 -5.73 -7.88 4.17
N CYS A 56 -5.41 -7.11 3.16
CA CYS A 56 -6.15 -7.00 1.90
C CYS A 56 -7.65 -6.63 2.07
N MET A 57 -7.98 -5.84 3.10
CA MET A 57 -9.37 -5.51 3.44
C MET A 57 -9.96 -4.43 2.55
N ILE A 58 -9.16 -3.43 2.19
CA ILE A 58 -9.60 -2.24 1.46
C ILE A 58 -9.38 -2.45 -0.04
N ASN A 59 -10.43 -2.19 -0.81
CA ASN A 59 -10.43 -2.28 -2.28
C ASN A 59 -11.40 -1.23 -2.85
N GLU A 60 -11.07 0.06 -2.69
CA GLU A 60 -11.91 1.15 -3.18
C GLU A 60 -11.83 1.32 -4.69
N ARG A 61 -10.65 1.04 -5.29
CA ARG A 61 -10.45 1.16 -6.75
C ARG A 61 -11.37 0.22 -7.51
N PHE A 62 -11.44 -1.03 -7.05
CA PHE A 62 -12.12 -2.11 -7.72
C PHE A 62 -13.04 -2.83 -6.72
N ALA A 63 -14.19 -2.26 -6.43
CA ALA A 63 -15.13 -2.77 -5.43
C ALA A 63 -15.50 -4.25 -5.61
N SER A 64 -15.50 -4.74 -6.85
CA SER A 64 -15.67 -6.16 -7.20
C SER A 64 -15.19 -6.39 -8.63
N GLY A 65 -14.69 -7.57 -8.93
CA GLY A 65 -14.33 -7.98 -10.29
C GLY A 65 -12.89 -8.44 -10.43
N THR A 66 -12.63 -8.97 -11.61
CA THR A 66 -11.31 -9.45 -12.07
C THR A 66 -10.81 -8.49 -13.14
N TYR A 67 -9.57 -8.07 -13.03
CA TYR A 67 -8.93 -7.18 -14.00
C TYR A 67 -7.79 -7.91 -14.69
N THR A 68 -7.62 -7.64 -15.98
CA THR A 68 -6.49 -8.15 -16.73
C THR A 68 -5.35 -7.15 -16.65
N LEU A 69 -4.24 -7.56 -16.03
CA LEU A 69 -3.00 -6.81 -16.02
C LEU A 69 -2.27 -7.09 -17.34
N THR A 70 -2.24 -6.09 -18.20
CA THR A 70 -1.45 -6.05 -19.43
C THR A 70 -0.20 -5.20 -19.20
N SER A 71 0.77 -5.27 -20.12
CA SER A 71 1.99 -4.48 -20.02
C SER A 71 1.72 -2.97 -19.90
N SER A 72 2.52 -2.30 -19.09
CA SER A 72 2.62 -0.82 -18.97
C SER A 72 1.54 -0.10 -18.15
N ALA A 73 0.61 -0.79 -17.48
CA ALA A 73 -0.38 -0.15 -16.64
C ALA A 73 -0.19 -0.50 -15.15
N ASP A 74 -0.44 0.48 -14.30
CA ASP A 74 -0.43 0.31 -12.85
C ASP A 74 -1.80 -0.17 -12.39
N TYR A 75 -1.88 -1.38 -11.89
CA TYR A 75 -3.10 -1.92 -11.32
C TYR A 75 -2.91 -2.26 -9.84
N PHE A 76 -3.97 -2.08 -9.06
CA PHE A 76 -3.98 -2.34 -7.63
C PHE A 76 -5.09 -3.34 -7.32
N PRO A 77 -4.81 -4.65 -7.25
CA PRO A 77 -5.84 -5.68 -6.95
C PRO A 77 -6.50 -5.46 -5.59
N VAL A 78 -5.78 -4.87 -4.68
CA VAL A 78 -6.24 -4.25 -3.42
C VAL A 78 -5.48 -2.95 -3.24
N ASP A 79 -6.06 -1.99 -2.56
CA ASP A 79 -5.44 -0.68 -2.39
C ASP A 79 -4.05 -0.81 -1.76
N ARG A 80 -3.09 0.00 -2.20
CA ARG A 80 -1.68 0.04 -1.83
C ARG A 80 -0.79 -1.07 -2.40
N PHE A 81 -1.34 -2.17 -2.93
CA PHE A 81 -0.53 -3.19 -3.61
C PHE A 81 -0.56 -2.98 -5.11
N ARG A 82 0.52 -2.43 -5.63
CA ARG A 82 0.72 -2.18 -7.07
C ARG A 82 1.11 -3.46 -7.77
N SER A 83 0.43 -3.77 -8.87
CA SER A 83 0.83 -4.80 -9.84
C SER A 83 1.51 -4.12 -11.01
N TRP A 84 2.67 -4.62 -11.42
CA TRP A 84 3.40 -4.04 -12.53
C TRP A 84 4.00 -5.14 -13.40
N ALA A 85 3.71 -5.10 -14.69
CA ALA A 85 4.18 -6.05 -15.67
C ALA A 85 4.71 -5.32 -16.90
N GLY A 86 5.77 -5.85 -17.49
CA GLY A 86 6.39 -5.33 -18.70
C GLY A 86 6.89 -6.48 -19.56
N GLY A 87 5.97 -7.23 -20.18
CA GLY A 87 6.24 -8.37 -21.02
C GLY A 87 4.99 -8.81 -21.75
N THR A 88 5.05 -9.99 -22.41
CA THR A 88 3.93 -10.54 -23.21
C THR A 88 2.92 -11.32 -22.37
N GLY A 89 3.34 -11.80 -21.20
CA GLY A 89 2.47 -12.50 -20.25
C GLY A 89 1.42 -11.60 -19.62
N GLN A 90 0.31 -12.18 -19.24
CA GLN A 90 -0.80 -11.46 -18.60
C GLN A 90 -1.29 -12.16 -17.35
N PHE A 91 -1.73 -11.38 -16.39
CA PHE A 91 -2.44 -11.85 -15.20
C PHE A 91 -3.88 -11.34 -15.20
N THR A 92 -4.80 -12.14 -14.69
CA THR A 92 -5.98 -11.60 -14.05
C THR A 92 -5.70 -11.39 -12.58
N ILE A 93 -6.09 -10.23 -12.06
CA ILE A 93 -5.84 -9.81 -10.68
C ILE A 93 -7.15 -9.46 -9.99
N GLN A 94 -7.27 -9.83 -8.72
CA GLN A 94 -8.46 -9.55 -7.92
C GLN A 94 -8.19 -9.63 -6.41
N ARG A 95 -9.10 -9.12 -5.62
CA ARG A 95 -9.25 -9.50 -4.21
C ARG A 95 -10.01 -10.82 -4.14
N SER A 96 -9.50 -11.79 -3.37
CA SER A 96 -10.07 -13.11 -3.17
C SER A 96 -10.49 -13.30 -1.70
N ASP A 97 -11.54 -14.08 -1.45
CA ASP A 97 -11.97 -14.52 -0.14
C ASP A 97 -11.24 -15.80 0.34
N ASN A 98 -10.43 -16.41 -0.53
CA ASN A 98 -9.54 -17.52 -0.13
C ASN A 98 -8.37 -16.94 0.68
N ALA A 99 -8.38 -17.15 1.98
CA ALA A 99 -7.38 -16.65 2.93
C ALA A 99 -7.11 -17.68 4.04
N PRO A 100 -5.95 -17.62 4.71
CA PRO A 100 -5.66 -18.48 5.84
C PRO A 100 -6.47 -18.07 7.08
N PRO A 101 -6.59 -18.92 8.11
CA PRO A 101 -7.26 -18.58 9.37
C PRO A 101 -6.77 -17.23 9.94
N GLY A 102 -7.70 -16.42 10.42
CA GLY A 102 -7.43 -15.07 10.94
C GLY A 102 -7.54 -13.95 9.89
N PHE A 103 -7.66 -14.28 8.60
CA PHE A 103 -7.81 -13.30 7.52
C PHE A 103 -9.08 -13.58 6.72
N LYS A 104 -9.71 -12.50 6.22
CA LYS A 104 -10.90 -12.60 5.38
C LYS A 104 -10.57 -12.57 3.89
N ASN A 105 -9.53 -11.86 3.50
CA ASN A 105 -9.20 -11.62 2.11
C ASN A 105 -7.71 -11.84 1.83
N SER A 106 -7.41 -12.09 0.57
CA SER A 106 -6.06 -12.07 0.00
C SER A 106 -6.06 -11.32 -1.33
N LEU A 107 -4.93 -10.80 -1.75
CA LEU A 107 -4.73 -10.46 -3.16
C LEU A 107 -4.48 -11.75 -3.94
N MET A 108 -4.99 -11.82 -5.19
CA MET A 108 -4.84 -12.98 -6.05
C MET A 108 -4.44 -12.57 -7.46
N PHE A 109 -3.45 -13.28 -7.98
CA PHE A 109 -2.98 -13.24 -9.37
C PHE A 109 -3.23 -14.60 -10.00
N THR A 110 -3.77 -14.63 -11.20
CA THR A 110 -3.90 -15.84 -12.03
C THR A 110 -3.28 -15.56 -13.38
N VAL A 111 -2.37 -16.40 -13.83
CA VAL A 111 -1.76 -16.29 -15.17
C VAL A 111 -2.86 -16.57 -16.21
N SER A 112 -3.28 -15.54 -16.92
CA SER A 112 -4.28 -15.64 -17.99
C SER A 112 -3.65 -15.88 -19.38
N THR A 113 -2.41 -15.42 -19.55
CA THR A 113 -1.57 -15.68 -20.72
C THR A 113 -0.15 -15.94 -20.24
N ALA A 114 0.32 -17.16 -20.42
CA ALA A 114 1.67 -17.54 -20.00
C ALA A 114 2.74 -16.88 -20.88
N ASP A 115 3.86 -16.49 -20.24
CA ASP A 115 5.09 -16.14 -20.92
C ASP A 115 6.16 -17.19 -20.61
N SER A 116 6.36 -18.13 -21.51
CA SER A 116 7.36 -19.19 -21.38
C SER A 116 8.75 -18.79 -21.88
N SER A 117 8.89 -17.61 -22.49
CA SER A 117 10.13 -17.13 -23.14
C SER A 117 10.52 -15.75 -22.66
N ILE A 118 10.51 -15.56 -21.32
CA ILE A 118 10.77 -14.28 -20.65
C ILE A 118 12.11 -13.71 -21.13
N THR A 119 12.07 -12.56 -21.78
CA THR A 119 13.27 -11.84 -22.21
C THR A 119 13.96 -11.13 -21.04
N SER A 120 15.22 -10.73 -21.23
CA SER A 120 16.03 -10.18 -20.13
C SER A 120 15.43 -8.96 -19.46
N GLY A 121 14.75 -8.09 -20.19
CA GLY A 121 14.18 -6.83 -19.70
C GLY A 121 12.73 -6.93 -19.22
N GLU A 122 12.09 -8.08 -19.33
CA GLU A 122 10.70 -8.26 -18.87
C GLU A 122 10.60 -8.40 -17.35
N TYR A 123 9.46 -7.99 -16.80
CA TYR A 123 9.21 -8.05 -15.37
C TYR A 123 7.72 -8.28 -15.07
N TYR A 124 7.48 -9.05 -14.01
CA TYR A 124 6.16 -9.40 -13.50
C TYR A 124 6.22 -9.38 -11.97
N THR A 125 5.54 -8.42 -11.34
CA THR A 125 5.79 -8.11 -9.93
C THR A 125 4.58 -7.59 -9.19
N ILE A 126 4.61 -7.79 -7.88
CA ILE A 126 3.77 -7.13 -6.89
C ILE A 126 4.66 -6.18 -6.09
N GLN A 127 4.20 -4.97 -5.85
CA GLN A 127 4.96 -3.98 -5.08
C GLN A 127 4.09 -3.33 -4.01
N GLN A 128 4.73 -2.97 -2.90
CA GLN A 128 4.23 -1.92 -2.04
C GLN A 128 5.32 -0.90 -1.79
N ARG A 129 4.97 0.38 -1.88
CA ARG A 129 5.87 1.50 -1.58
C ARG A 129 5.45 2.14 -0.27
N ILE A 130 6.40 2.27 0.63
CA ILE A 130 6.23 2.88 1.95
C ILE A 130 6.68 4.33 1.86
N GLU A 131 5.82 5.25 2.28
CA GLU A 131 6.12 6.68 2.29
C GLU A 131 7.28 6.99 3.25
N GLY A 132 8.16 7.90 2.86
CA GLY A 132 9.35 8.25 3.63
C GLY A 132 9.04 8.74 5.04
N TYR A 133 7.94 9.46 5.26
CA TYR A 133 7.50 9.86 6.61
C TYR A 133 7.24 8.65 7.53
N ASN A 134 6.71 7.56 6.99
CA ASN A 134 6.43 6.33 7.74
C ASN A 134 7.67 5.44 7.89
N PHE A 135 8.78 5.77 7.24
CA PHE A 135 10.01 4.98 7.19
C PHE A 135 11.20 5.66 7.89
N ALA A 136 11.14 6.96 8.09
CA ALA A 136 12.25 7.79 8.59
C ALA A 136 12.84 7.33 9.94
N HIS A 137 12.01 6.75 10.83
CA HIS A 137 12.40 6.29 12.17
C HIS A 137 13.34 5.08 12.17
N LEU A 138 13.51 4.42 11.02
CA LEU A 138 14.45 3.31 10.84
C LEU A 138 15.92 3.76 10.73
N ASN A 139 16.17 5.04 10.50
CA ASN A 139 17.50 5.63 10.32
C ASN A 139 18.31 4.98 9.18
N TRP A 140 17.66 4.39 8.17
CA TRP A 140 18.37 3.81 7.04
C TRP A 140 19.17 4.87 6.27
N GLY A 141 20.32 4.46 5.74
CA GLY A 141 21.34 5.36 5.21
C GLY A 141 22.32 5.87 6.27
N THR A 142 22.29 5.35 7.50
CA THR A 142 23.19 5.75 8.59
C THR A 142 23.70 4.53 9.35
N ALA A 143 24.75 4.72 10.14
CA ALA A 143 25.31 3.68 11.01
C ALA A 143 24.29 3.15 12.06
N ASN A 144 23.25 3.92 12.35
CA ASN A 144 22.19 3.57 13.32
C ASN A 144 20.97 2.92 12.64
N ALA A 145 21.12 2.39 11.44
CA ALA A 145 20.05 1.75 10.68
C ALA A 145 19.48 0.54 11.43
N LYS A 146 18.17 0.56 11.69
CA LYS A 146 17.48 -0.51 12.40
C LYS A 146 17.15 -1.66 11.45
N PRO A 147 17.27 -2.93 11.89
CA PRO A 147 16.78 -4.07 11.13
C PRO A 147 15.25 -4.08 11.12
N VAL A 148 14.69 -4.73 10.11
CA VAL A 148 13.24 -4.98 10.01
C VAL A 148 12.97 -6.45 9.73
N THR A 149 11.78 -6.91 10.07
CA THR A 149 11.29 -8.24 9.72
C THR A 149 10.02 -8.11 8.89
N LEU A 150 10.03 -8.71 7.70
CA LEU A 150 8.85 -8.89 6.87
C LEU A 150 8.24 -10.25 7.16
N SER A 151 6.94 -10.30 7.38
CA SER A 151 6.19 -11.54 7.50
C SER A 151 4.93 -11.49 6.66
N PHE A 152 4.50 -12.63 6.11
CA PHE A 152 3.30 -12.73 5.28
C PHE A 152 2.87 -14.19 5.08
N TRP A 153 1.59 -14.37 4.78
CA TRP A 153 1.04 -15.61 4.29
C TRP A 153 1.05 -15.62 2.76
N VAL A 154 1.49 -16.73 2.18
CA VAL A 154 1.54 -16.92 0.73
C VAL A 154 1.03 -18.31 0.35
N LYS A 155 0.37 -18.38 -0.81
CA LYS A 155 -0.10 -19.62 -1.41
C LYS A 155 0.08 -19.53 -2.93
N ALA A 156 0.77 -20.47 -3.54
CA ALA A 156 0.96 -20.52 -4.99
C ALA A 156 0.90 -21.93 -5.54
N ASP A 157 0.51 -22.04 -6.81
CA ASP A 157 0.42 -23.33 -7.52
C ASP A 157 1.81 -23.80 -7.99
N VAL A 158 2.75 -22.88 -8.23
CA VAL A 158 4.14 -23.19 -8.64
C VAL A 158 5.03 -23.14 -7.40
N THR A 159 5.67 -24.25 -7.09
CA THR A 159 6.65 -24.36 -5.98
C THR A 159 8.02 -23.83 -6.39
N GLY A 160 8.88 -23.61 -5.40
CA GLY A 160 10.27 -23.24 -5.60
C GLY A 160 10.66 -21.90 -5.00
N LYS A 161 11.75 -21.33 -5.47
CA LYS A 161 12.35 -20.10 -4.96
C LYS A 161 11.73 -18.87 -5.60
N TYR A 162 11.24 -17.93 -4.79
CA TYR A 162 10.66 -16.66 -5.21
C TYR A 162 11.50 -15.49 -4.72
N GLY A 163 11.83 -14.57 -5.63
CA GLY A 163 12.61 -13.39 -5.32
C GLY A 163 11.82 -12.33 -4.56
N ILE A 164 12.51 -11.64 -3.65
CA ILE A 164 12.00 -10.46 -2.96
C ILE A 164 13.12 -9.46 -2.77
N SER A 165 12.82 -8.17 -2.90
CA SER A 165 13.81 -7.12 -2.69
C SER A 165 13.23 -5.90 -2.01
N PHE A 166 14.14 -5.15 -1.35
CA PHE A 166 13.91 -3.86 -0.71
C PHE A 166 14.77 -2.81 -1.40
N TRP A 167 14.21 -1.67 -1.73
CA TRP A 167 14.91 -0.67 -2.53
C TRP A 167 14.51 0.76 -2.15
N PRO A 168 15.47 1.74 -2.22
CA PRO A 168 15.19 3.16 -2.11
C PRO A 168 14.54 3.69 -3.39
N ASP A 169 14.00 4.90 -3.38
CA ASP A 169 13.34 5.51 -4.55
C ASP A 169 14.18 5.45 -5.84
N GLY A 170 15.49 5.68 -5.76
CA GLY A 170 16.41 5.58 -6.90
C GLY A 170 16.77 4.16 -7.35
N GLN A 171 16.32 3.11 -6.67
CA GLN A 171 16.61 1.69 -6.97
C GLN A 171 18.10 1.35 -7.16
N ASN A 172 18.98 2.13 -6.55
CA ASN A 172 20.43 2.06 -6.72
C ASN A 172 21.16 1.44 -5.53
N TYR A 173 20.44 1.01 -4.49
CA TYR A 173 21.00 0.41 -3.29
C TYR A 173 20.05 -0.66 -2.73
N ASN A 174 19.78 -1.68 -3.53
CA ASN A 174 18.78 -2.71 -3.21
C ASN A 174 19.36 -3.81 -2.32
N TYR A 175 18.49 -4.41 -1.51
CA TYR A 175 18.73 -5.68 -0.82
C TYR A 175 17.89 -6.75 -1.51
N VAL A 176 18.54 -7.82 -1.94
CA VAL A 176 17.91 -8.91 -2.69
C VAL A 176 17.97 -10.19 -1.88
N THR A 177 16.85 -10.86 -1.69
CA THR A 177 16.73 -12.15 -1.02
C THR A 177 15.61 -12.98 -1.63
N HIS A 178 15.22 -14.08 -0.98
CA HIS A 178 14.18 -14.99 -1.46
C HIS A 178 13.41 -15.65 -0.32
N TYR A 179 12.30 -16.26 -0.67
CA TYR A 179 11.58 -17.24 0.13
C TYR A 179 11.23 -18.45 -0.74
N ASN A 180 10.96 -19.59 -0.11
CA ASN A 180 10.57 -20.79 -0.84
C ASN A 180 9.09 -21.09 -0.63
N ILE A 181 8.41 -21.51 -1.70
CA ILE A 181 7.10 -22.14 -1.64
C ILE A 181 7.35 -23.64 -1.75
N ASN A 182 7.04 -24.38 -0.69
CA ASN A 182 7.41 -25.79 -0.54
C ASN A 182 6.30 -26.72 -1.04
N ILE A 183 5.03 -26.33 -0.85
CA ILE A 183 3.87 -27.15 -1.16
C ILE A 183 2.90 -26.34 -2.03
N ALA A 184 2.59 -26.85 -3.22
CA ALA A 184 1.65 -26.22 -4.12
C ALA A 184 0.26 -26.08 -3.48
N ASP A 185 -0.45 -24.99 -3.82
CA ASP A 185 -1.82 -24.69 -3.36
C ASP A 185 -2.02 -24.78 -1.83
N THR A 186 -0.98 -24.48 -1.05
CA THR A 186 -1.00 -24.53 0.42
C THR A 186 -0.60 -23.17 1.00
N TRP A 187 -1.31 -22.71 2.02
CA TRP A 187 -0.95 -21.48 2.75
C TRP A 187 0.29 -21.74 3.60
N GLU A 188 1.35 -20.98 3.35
CA GLU A 188 2.61 -21.02 4.09
C GLU A 188 2.90 -19.63 4.68
N TYR A 189 3.28 -19.59 5.96
CA TYR A 189 3.74 -18.37 6.61
C TYR A 189 5.23 -18.18 6.37
N LYS A 190 5.64 -17.00 5.93
CA LYS A 190 7.02 -16.63 5.64
C LYS A 190 7.49 -15.50 6.53
N THR A 191 8.74 -15.58 6.96
CA THR A 191 9.42 -14.53 7.72
C THR A 191 10.79 -14.28 7.11
N ILE A 192 11.15 -13.01 6.94
CA ILE A 192 12.44 -12.59 6.37
C ILE A 192 12.94 -11.41 7.18
N THR A 193 14.09 -11.56 7.80
CA THR A 193 14.76 -10.46 8.53
C THR A 193 15.77 -9.79 7.63
N ILE A 194 15.66 -8.47 7.53
CA ILE A 194 16.47 -7.61 6.68
C ILE A 194 17.34 -6.73 7.59
N PRO A 195 18.68 -6.77 7.47
CA PRO A 195 19.55 -5.86 8.21
C PRO A 195 19.29 -4.41 7.79
N GLY A 196 19.42 -3.47 8.71
CA GLY A 196 19.30 -2.05 8.38
C GLY A 196 20.33 -1.63 7.33
N ALA A 197 19.91 -0.82 6.36
CA ALA A 197 20.78 -0.27 5.34
C ALA A 197 21.65 0.85 5.94
N THR A 198 22.95 0.62 6.12
CA THR A 198 23.88 1.61 6.69
C THR A 198 24.34 2.67 5.69
N SER A 199 24.01 2.50 4.41
CA SER A 199 24.32 3.40 3.31
C SER A 199 23.12 3.56 2.36
N GLY A 200 23.30 4.32 1.28
CA GLY A 200 22.23 4.64 0.33
C GLY A 200 21.44 5.89 0.72
N THR A 201 20.64 6.39 -0.23
CA THR A 201 19.79 7.57 -0.03
C THR A 201 18.34 7.12 0.15
N TRP A 202 17.80 7.35 1.33
CA TRP A 202 16.44 6.96 1.73
C TRP A 202 15.59 8.20 1.98
N LEU A 203 14.52 8.39 1.21
CA LEU A 203 13.66 9.55 1.36
C LEU A 203 12.94 9.52 2.72
N LYS A 204 12.84 10.68 3.34
CA LYS A 204 12.16 10.91 4.63
C LYS A 204 10.99 11.90 4.48
N THR A 205 10.47 12.02 3.25
CA THR A 205 9.41 12.95 2.85
C THR A 205 8.17 12.16 2.43
N ASN A 206 7.24 12.80 1.73
CA ASN A 206 6.08 12.15 1.13
C ASN A 206 6.41 11.26 -0.11
N GLY A 207 7.67 11.17 -0.53
CA GLY A 207 8.11 10.25 -1.59
C GLY A 207 8.33 8.82 -1.08
N THR A 208 8.82 7.94 -1.96
CA THR A 208 9.09 6.52 -1.63
C THR A 208 10.26 6.41 -0.66
N GLY A 209 10.01 6.13 0.61
CA GLY A 209 11.04 5.82 1.59
C GLY A 209 11.65 4.44 1.36
N CYS A 210 10.81 3.44 1.12
CA CYS A 210 11.23 2.08 0.76
C CYS A 210 10.18 1.40 -0.11
N GLY A 211 10.62 0.75 -1.18
CA GLY A 211 9.80 -0.16 -1.96
C GLY A 211 10.12 -1.61 -1.65
N ILE A 212 9.10 -2.46 -1.74
CA ILE A 212 9.22 -3.91 -1.64
C ILE A 212 8.72 -4.51 -2.94
N TRP A 213 9.46 -5.45 -3.49
CA TRP A 213 9.17 -6.14 -4.73
C TRP A 213 9.03 -7.64 -4.47
N TRP A 214 7.89 -8.24 -4.78
CA TRP A 214 7.68 -9.68 -4.85
C TRP A 214 7.69 -10.11 -6.31
N ASP A 215 8.61 -11.00 -6.67
CA ASP A 215 8.80 -11.46 -8.04
C ASP A 215 7.81 -12.57 -8.42
N LEU A 216 7.25 -12.47 -9.63
CA LEU A 216 6.38 -13.48 -10.24
C LEU A 216 6.92 -14.02 -11.58
N GLY A 217 8.17 -13.62 -11.97
CA GLY A 217 8.78 -14.13 -13.19
C GLY A 217 9.59 -13.10 -13.97
N THR A 218 10.36 -12.25 -13.31
CA THR A 218 11.18 -11.21 -13.93
C THR A 218 12.40 -11.77 -14.65
N GLY A 219 12.85 -11.09 -15.73
CA GLY A 219 13.95 -11.48 -16.59
C GLY A 219 15.35 -11.25 -16.02
N SER A 220 16.36 -11.77 -16.68
CA SER A 220 17.73 -11.88 -16.18
C SER A 220 18.47 -10.55 -15.99
N GLN A 221 18.04 -9.47 -16.66
CA GLN A 221 18.60 -8.13 -16.44
C GLN A 221 18.49 -7.70 -14.96
N TYR A 222 17.46 -8.15 -14.27
CA TYR A 222 17.14 -7.79 -12.89
C TYR A 222 17.60 -8.82 -11.86
N GLU A 223 18.23 -9.91 -12.31
CA GLU A 223 18.76 -10.96 -11.44
C GLU A 223 20.15 -10.63 -10.89
N THR A 224 20.46 -11.18 -9.71
CA THR A 224 21.79 -11.13 -9.11
C THR A 224 22.14 -12.43 -8.42
N SER A 225 23.42 -12.82 -8.42
CA SER A 225 23.96 -13.87 -7.57
C SER A 225 24.36 -13.36 -6.18
N ALA A 226 24.54 -12.03 -6.01
CA ALA A 226 24.84 -11.40 -4.74
C ALA A 226 23.54 -11.18 -3.97
N THR A 227 23.22 -12.08 -3.06
CA THR A 227 22.01 -12.05 -2.23
C THR A 227 22.35 -11.73 -0.78
N GLU A 228 21.33 -11.32 -0.01
CA GLU A 228 21.42 -11.04 1.43
C GLU A 228 22.45 -9.95 1.80
N SER A 229 22.69 -9.05 0.85
CA SER A 229 23.58 -7.91 1.01
C SER A 229 23.00 -6.68 0.33
N TRP A 230 23.25 -5.52 0.93
CA TRP A 230 22.92 -4.22 0.35
C TRP A 230 23.90 -3.84 -0.77
N GLY A 231 23.48 -2.90 -1.63
CA GLY A 231 24.32 -2.34 -2.67
C GLY A 231 24.04 -2.84 -4.08
N GLN A 232 22.99 -3.64 -4.26
CA GLN A 232 22.59 -4.13 -5.59
C GLN A 232 21.83 -3.03 -6.34
N SER A 233 22.43 -2.51 -7.44
CA SER A 233 21.78 -1.49 -8.27
C SER A 233 20.88 -2.14 -9.30
N ASN A 234 19.61 -1.72 -9.33
CA ASN A 234 18.59 -2.20 -10.28
C ASN A 234 18.47 -3.74 -10.36
N LYS A 235 18.65 -4.41 -9.21
CA LYS A 235 18.50 -5.87 -9.05
C LYS A 235 17.39 -6.15 -8.06
N PHE A 236 16.51 -7.11 -8.38
CA PHE A 236 15.29 -7.32 -7.63
C PHE A 236 15.05 -8.78 -7.22
N LEU A 237 15.78 -9.73 -7.83
CA LEU A 237 15.61 -11.14 -7.52
C LEU A 237 16.94 -11.89 -7.62
N PRO A 238 17.08 -13.00 -6.87
CA PRO A 238 18.19 -13.93 -7.04
C PRO A 238 18.12 -14.69 -8.36
N THR A 239 19.26 -15.04 -8.91
CA THR A 239 19.35 -15.96 -10.05
C THR A 239 18.68 -17.30 -9.74
N GLY A 240 17.96 -17.85 -10.70
CA GLY A 240 17.31 -19.15 -10.61
C GLY A 240 16.02 -19.15 -9.78
N CYS A 241 15.30 -18.06 -9.69
CA CYS A 241 13.95 -18.02 -9.15
C CYS A 241 12.94 -18.66 -10.09
N SER A 242 11.90 -19.26 -9.48
CA SER A 242 10.75 -19.79 -10.20
C SER A 242 10.02 -18.69 -10.97
N LYS A 243 9.58 -19.00 -12.18
CA LYS A 243 8.87 -18.07 -13.07
C LYS A 243 7.40 -18.45 -13.13
N MET A 244 6.59 -17.96 -12.19
CA MET A 244 5.17 -18.28 -12.12
C MET A 244 4.44 -17.91 -13.41
N ILE A 245 4.78 -16.76 -14.01
CA ILE A 245 4.18 -16.27 -15.27
C ILE A 245 4.33 -17.28 -16.44
N ALA A 246 5.28 -18.20 -16.39
CA ALA A 246 5.48 -19.21 -17.42
C ALA A 246 4.43 -20.34 -17.40
N THR A 247 3.58 -20.42 -16.38
CA THR A 247 2.60 -21.50 -16.22
C THR A 247 1.17 -20.96 -16.35
N ASN A 248 0.50 -21.26 -17.45
CA ASN A 248 -0.87 -20.79 -17.69
C ASN A 248 -1.84 -21.33 -16.63
N GLY A 249 -2.74 -20.49 -16.15
CA GLY A 249 -3.70 -20.81 -15.09
C GLY A 249 -3.12 -20.84 -13.68
N ALA A 250 -1.79 -20.75 -13.49
CA ALA A 250 -1.18 -20.74 -12.18
C ALA A 250 -1.66 -19.54 -11.34
N LYS A 251 -1.87 -19.79 -10.05
CA LYS A 251 -2.38 -18.79 -9.09
C LYS A 251 -1.34 -18.50 -8.02
N PHE A 252 -1.30 -17.22 -7.63
CA PHE A 252 -0.52 -16.72 -6.50
C PHE A 252 -1.43 -15.90 -5.61
N ARG A 253 -1.39 -16.13 -4.29
CA ARG A 253 -2.15 -15.38 -3.30
C ARG A 253 -1.26 -14.96 -2.15
N MET A 254 -1.54 -13.79 -1.59
CA MET A 254 -0.80 -13.25 -0.45
C MET A 254 -1.72 -12.42 0.46
N THR A 255 -1.51 -12.52 1.77
CA THR A 255 -2.21 -11.72 2.80
C THR A 255 -1.42 -11.71 4.10
N GLY A 256 -1.88 -10.95 5.10
CA GLY A 256 -1.21 -10.87 6.39
C GLY A 256 0.20 -10.28 6.28
N ILE A 257 0.39 -9.33 5.36
CA ILE A 257 1.70 -8.74 5.08
C ILE A 257 2.03 -7.70 6.16
N GLN A 258 3.13 -7.92 6.88
CA GLN A 258 3.60 -7.05 7.94
C GLN A 258 5.10 -6.80 7.82
N LEU A 259 5.49 -5.53 7.86
CA LEU A 259 6.87 -5.09 8.01
C LEU A 259 6.99 -4.36 9.34
N GLU A 260 7.82 -4.87 10.22
CA GLU A 260 7.99 -4.33 11.58
C GLU A 260 9.47 -4.13 11.92
N VAL A 261 9.75 -3.24 12.86
CA VAL A 261 11.10 -3.01 13.37
C VAL A 261 11.52 -4.21 14.22
N GLY A 262 12.76 -4.63 14.08
CA GLY A 262 13.34 -5.73 14.87
C GLY A 262 13.72 -6.93 14.03
N ARG A 263 14.19 -7.97 14.71
CA ARG A 263 14.73 -9.20 14.09
C ARG A 263 13.77 -10.37 14.13
N ASN A 264 12.63 -10.22 14.76
CA ASN A 264 11.65 -11.30 14.95
C ASN A 264 10.28 -10.85 14.48
N ALA A 265 9.58 -11.74 13.77
CA ALA A 265 8.19 -11.54 13.44
C ALA A 265 7.31 -11.67 14.69
N THR A 266 6.33 -10.79 14.82
CA THR A 266 5.29 -10.86 15.84
C THR A 266 3.94 -11.17 15.21
N ASP A 267 2.91 -11.41 16.03
CA ASP A 267 1.55 -11.59 15.54
C ASP A 267 1.11 -10.41 14.69
N PHE A 268 0.31 -10.69 13.67
CA PHE A 268 -0.15 -9.67 12.73
C PHE A 268 -0.96 -8.56 13.45
N GLU A 269 -0.64 -7.32 13.15
CA GLU A 269 -1.37 -6.15 13.64
C GLU A 269 -2.67 -5.95 12.87
N HIS A 270 -3.78 -6.41 13.47
CA HIS A 270 -5.12 -6.16 12.93
C HIS A 270 -5.58 -4.75 13.28
N ARG A 271 -5.60 -3.86 12.30
CA ARG A 271 -6.14 -2.50 12.46
C ARG A 271 -7.66 -2.50 12.30
N PRO A 272 -8.41 -1.65 13.03
CA PRO A 272 -9.82 -1.41 12.75
C PRO A 272 -10.04 -0.98 11.30
N TYR A 273 -11.14 -1.43 10.69
CA TYR A 273 -11.45 -1.15 9.28
C TYR A 273 -11.38 0.34 8.92
N GLY A 274 -11.98 1.21 9.75
CA GLY A 274 -11.99 2.66 9.50
C GLY A 274 -10.60 3.30 9.53
N GLU A 275 -9.71 2.77 10.37
CA GLU A 275 -8.31 3.22 10.43
C GLU A 275 -7.55 2.79 9.17
N GLU A 276 -7.66 1.53 8.75
CA GLU A 276 -7.03 1.03 7.53
C GLU A 276 -7.55 1.76 6.29
N LEU A 277 -8.87 2.02 6.24
CA LEU A 277 -9.49 2.80 5.18
C LEU A 277 -8.89 4.22 5.10
N ALA A 278 -8.77 4.92 6.23
CA ALA A 278 -8.19 6.26 6.26
C ALA A 278 -6.73 6.27 5.79
N LEU A 279 -5.95 5.25 6.15
CA LEU A 279 -4.58 5.08 5.65
C LEU A 279 -4.53 4.88 4.13
N CYS A 280 -5.44 4.08 3.57
CA CYS A 280 -5.55 3.90 2.12
C CYS A 280 -6.00 5.19 1.42
N GLN A 281 -6.93 5.92 2.01
CA GLN A 281 -7.48 7.17 1.46
C GLN A 281 -6.48 8.33 1.38
N ARG A 282 -5.35 8.23 2.07
CA ARG A 282 -4.22 9.13 1.86
C ARG A 282 -3.64 9.02 0.42
N TYR A 283 -3.83 7.88 -0.24
CA TYR A 283 -3.24 7.57 -1.56
C TYR A 283 -4.29 7.47 -2.66
N PHE A 284 -5.48 7.00 -2.35
CA PHE A 284 -6.56 6.87 -3.29
C PHE A 284 -7.91 7.11 -2.62
N ARG A 285 -8.78 7.85 -3.28
CA ARG A 285 -10.18 8.06 -2.88
C ARG A 285 -11.12 7.88 -4.04
N LYS A 286 -12.29 7.34 -3.71
CA LYS A 286 -13.39 7.19 -4.64
C LYS A 286 -14.62 7.90 -4.08
N PHE A 287 -15.22 8.77 -4.88
CA PHE A 287 -16.54 9.34 -4.62
C PHE A 287 -17.53 8.65 -5.54
N GLY A 288 -18.49 7.94 -4.95
CA GLY A 288 -19.53 7.21 -5.68
C GLY A 288 -20.65 8.12 -6.18
N THR A 289 -21.51 7.57 -7.03
CA THR A 289 -22.77 8.20 -7.42
C THR A 289 -23.63 8.47 -6.19
N GLY A 290 -24.26 9.66 -6.12
CA GLY A 290 -25.06 10.06 -4.95
C GLY A 290 -24.25 10.58 -3.77
N ALA A 291 -22.91 10.68 -3.85
CA ALA A 291 -22.12 11.31 -2.80
C ALA A 291 -22.62 12.75 -2.57
N PRO A 292 -23.03 13.09 -1.33
CA PRO A 292 -23.54 14.43 -1.06
C PRO A 292 -22.38 15.41 -1.14
N PHE A 293 -22.40 16.30 -2.10
CA PHE A 293 -21.54 17.48 -2.09
C PHE A 293 -22.10 18.51 -1.12
N ILE A 294 -21.22 19.06 -0.28
CA ILE A 294 -21.56 20.17 0.61
C ILE A 294 -22.13 21.30 -0.26
N ARG A 295 -23.28 21.82 0.13
CA ARG A 295 -23.91 22.97 -0.53
C ARG A 295 -22.86 24.03 -0.79
N GLY A 296 -22.54 24.26 -2.06
CA GLY A 296 -21.73 25.40 -2.47
C GLY A 296 -22.39 26.68 -2.03
N ALA A 297 -21.59 27.67 -1.73
CA ALA A 297 -22.07 28.97 -1.31
C ALA A 297 -23.16 29.52 -2.30
N THR A 298 -24.26 29.96 -1.76
CA THR A 298 -25.24 30.77 -2.48
C THR A 298 -24.52 32.05 -2.92
N GLY A 299 -24.18 32.14 -4.18
CA GLY A 299 -23.59 33.34 -4.77
C GLY A 299 -24.32 33.72 -6.04
N THR A 300 -24.50 35.01 -6.29
CA THR A 300 -25.02 35.53 -7.56
C THR A 300 -24.02 35.19 -8.66
N VAL A 301 -24.41 34.40 -9.64
CA VAL A 301 -23.56 34.07 -10.78
C VAL A 301 -23.53 35.24 -11.73
N TYR A 302 -22.44 35.98 -11.78
CA TYR A 302 -22.17 36.91 -12.85
C TYR A 302 -21.66 36.15 -14.09
N SER A 303 -21.97 36.60 -15.26
CA SER A 303 -21.88 35.96 -16.58
C SER A 303 -20.54 35.34 -17.00
N SER A 304 -19.55 35.26 -16.13
CA SER A 304 -18.21 34.72 -16.44
C SER A 304 -17.48 34.07 -15.27
N ALA A 305 -18.07 33.93 -14.08
CA ALA A 305 -17.41 33.30 -12.95
C ALA A 305 -17.92 31.86 -12.75
N PRO A 306 -17.07 30.83 -12.77
CA PRO A 306 -17.49 29.47 -12.48
C PRO A 306 -17.95 29.36 -11.03
N LEU A 307 -19.10 28.71 -10.81
CA LEU A 307 -19.51 28.27 -9.48
C LEU A 307 -18.57 27.15 -9.01
N GLN A 308 -17.92 27.35 -7.87
CA GLN A 308 -17.02 26.38 -7.30
C GLN A 308 -17.61 25.80 -6.02
N SER A 309 -17.71 24.48 -5.95
CA SER A 309 -17.95 23.73 -4.72
C SER A 309 -16.66 23.13 -4.24
N TYR A 310 -16.40 23.27 -2.94
CA TYR A 310 -15.18 22.77 -2.33
C TYR A 310 -15.49 21.58 -1.40
N TYR A 311 -14.74 20.50 -1.54
CA TYR A 311 -14.82 19.34 -0.67
C TYR A 311 -13.47 19.12 0.03
N PRO A 312 -13.39 19.27 1.36
CA PRO A 312 -12.16 19.03 2.08
C PRO A 312 -11.80 17.54 2.03
N LEU A 313 -10.54 17.22 1.70
CA LEU A 313 -10.02 15.87 1.68
C LEU A 313 -9.39 15.56 3.06
N ILE A 314 -10.14 14.95 3.95
CA ILE A 314 -9.69 14.56 5.29
C ILE A 314 -9.62 13.04 5.41
N PRO A 315 -8.48 12.45 5.77
CA PRO A 315 -7.14 13.04 5.94
C PRO A 315 -6.58 13.60 4.63
N ASP A 316 -5.61 14.52 4.70
CA ASP A 316 -4.96 15.06 3.51
C ASP A 316 -4.33 13.94 2.67
N MET A 317 -4.49 14.04 1.36
CA MET A 317 -3.84 13.13 0.43
C MET A 317 -2.33 13.37 0.42
N ARG A 318 -1.55 12.35 0.08
CA ARG A 318 -0.08 12.40 0.09
C ARG A 318 0.50 13.51 -0.78
N ALA A 319 -0.10 13.73 -1.93
CA ALA A 319 0.25 14.75 -2.91
C ALA A 319 -1.04 15.28 -3.56
N ILE A 320 -0.93 16.32 -4.38
CA ILE A 320 -2.03 16.77 -5.21
C ILE A 320 -2.47 15.61 -6.10
N PRO A 321 -3.70 15.11 -5.97
CA PRO A 321 -4.14 13.93 -6.71
C PRO A 321 -4.35 14.24 -8.19
N THR A 322 -4.16 13.26 -9.03
CA THR A 322 -4.76 13.25 -10.35
C THR A 322 -6.21 12.83 -10.24
N GLY A 323 -7.13 13.58 -10.82
CA GLY A 323 -8.56 13.27 -10.81
C GLY A 323 -9.01 12.73 -12.14
N SER A 324 -9.86 11.70 -12.10
CA SER A 324 -10.55 11.19 -13.29
C SER A 324 -11.97 10.72 -12.95
N ASN A 325 -12.85 10.67 -13.94
CA ASN A 325 -14.11 9.94 -13.82
C ASN A 325 -13.88 8.42 -14.00
N ALA A 326 -14.91 7.61 -13.85
CA ALA A 326 -14.83 6.15 -14.01
C ALA A 326 -14.31 5.71 -15.39
N SER A 327 -14.44 6.54 -16.42
CA SER A 327 -13.96 6.30 -17.79
C SER A 327 -12.58 6.90 -18.07
N GLY A 328 -11.91 7.48 -17.08
CA GLY A 328 -10.59 8.10 -17.21
C GLY A 328 -10.59 9.55 -17.69
N GLY A 329 -11.75 10.16 -17.96
CA GLY A 329 -11.89 11.58 -18.34
C GLY A 329 -11.89 12.53 -17.12
N THR A 330 -11.72 13.81 -17.36
CA THR A 330 -11.73 14.87 -16.32
C THR A 330 -13.12 15.51 -16.13
N THR A 331 -14.06 15.24 -17.01
CA THR A 331 -15.44 15.77 -16.93
C THR A 331 -16.30 14.85 -16.08
N VAL A 332 -17.02 15.39 -15.11
CA VAL A 332 -17.97 14.65 -14.27
C VAL A 332 -19.35 15.24 -14.42
N THR A 333 -20.37 14.38 -14.42
CA THR A 333 -21.77 14.80 -14.46
C THR A 333 -22.38 14.78 -13.07
N GLY A 334 -23.24 15.72 -12.77
CA GLY A 334 -23.94 15.81 -11.51
C GLY A 334 -25.37 16.28 -11.67
N GLN A 335 -26.21 16.01 -10.68
CA GLN A 335 -27.57 16.54 -10.61
C GLN A 335 -27.59 17.79 -9.73
N GLY A 336 -28.23 18.84 -10.20
CA GLY A 336 -28.36 20.07 -9.47
C GLY A 336 -29.74 20.73 -9.65
N TYR A 337 -30.12 21.53 -8.67
CA TYR A 337 -31.31 22.39 -8.76
C TYR A 337 -30.89 23.83 -9.08
N SER A 338 -31.59 24.44 -10.01
CA SER A 338 -31.53 25.88 -10.24
C SER A 338 -32.79 26.54 -9.65
N SER A 339 -32.61 27.51 -8.78
CA SER A 339 -33.73 28.17 -8.09
C SER A 339 -34.61 29.02 -9.01
N THR A 340 -34.19 29.23 -10.26
CA THR A 340 -34.91 30.15 -11.18
C THR A 340 -35.73 29.43 -12.24
N TYR A 341 -35.53 28.12 -12.49
CA TYR A 341 -36.09 27.51 -13.71
C TYR A 341 -36.79 26.17 -13.57
N SER A 342 -36.67 25.45 -12.48
CA SER A 342 -37.33 24.13 -12.38
C SER A 342 -37.42 23.60 -10.96
N SER A 343 -38.55 23.03 -10.62
CA SER A 343 -38.77 22.18 -9.42
C SER A 343 -38.22 20.75 -9.59
N SER A 344 -37.62 20.43 -10.73
CA SER A 344 -37.06 19.13 -11.04
C SER A 344 -35.53 19.20 -11.21
N PRO A 345 -34.76 18.21 -10.71
CA PRO A 345 -33.32 18.20 -10.91
C PRO A 345 -32.99 18.01 -12.38
N GLY A 346 -32.06 18.83 -12.88
CA GLY A 346 -31.46 18.67 -14.20
C GLY A 346 -30.07 18.04 -14.15
N THR A 347 -29.67 17.41 -15.24
CA THR A 347 -28.29 16.90 -15.39
C THR A 347 -27.40 18.00 -15.91
N HIS A 348 -26.32 18.29 -15.23
CA HIS A 348 -25.37 19.34 -15.58
C HIS A 348 -23.95 18.76 -15.64
N GLU A 349 -23.14 19.32 -16.53
CA GLU A 349 -21.73 18.95 -16.66
C GLU A 349 -20.85 19.88 -15.81
N TYR A 350 -19.87 19.29 -15.16
CA TYR A 350 -18.90 19.98 -14.31
C TYR A 350 -17.49 19.57 -14.70
N THR A 351 -16.56 20.51 -14.66
CA THR A 351 -15.14 20.17 -14.74
C THR A 351 -14.58 20.06 -13.33
N ALA A 352 -14.02 18.92 -12.98
CA ALA A 352 -13.33 18.74 -11.71
C ALA A 352 -11.97 19.46 -11.77
N THR A 353 -11.75 20.36 -10.84
CA THR A 353 -10.45 21.03 -10.65
C THR A 353 -9.92 20.73 -9.25
N PHE A 354 -8.61 20.54 -9.16
CA PHE A 354 -7.94 20.30 -7.90
C PHE A 354 -7.04 21.49 -7.58
N SER A 355 -7.22 22.05 -6.40
CA SER A 355 -6.37 23.15 -5.94
C SER A 355 -5.91 22.92 -4.51
N ASN A 356 -4.68 23.36 -4.22
CA ASN A 356 -4.19 23.49 -2.86
C ASN A 356 -4.49 24.94 -2.41
N THR A 357 -5.39 25.10 -1.47
CA THR A 357 -5.59 26.39 -0.82
C THR A 357 -4.46 26.55 0.19
N GLY A 358 -3.56 27.48 -0.01
CA GLY A 358 -2.32 27.76 0.73
C GLY A 358 -2.24 27.56 2.25
N GLY A 359 -3.16 26.82 2.85
CA GLY A 359 -3.23 26.39 4.24
C GLY A 359 -3.07 24.88 4.47
N GLY A 360 -2.64 24.12 3.45
CA GLY A 360 -2.41 22.67 3.57
C GLY A 360 -3.62 21.79 3.31
N THR A 361 -4.82 22.33 3.19
CA THR A 361 -6.02 21.55 2.88
C THR A 361 -6.19 21.42 1.38
N MET A 362 -6.21 20.19 0.86
CA MET A 362 -6.58 19.93 -0.52
C MET A 362 -8.09 20.01 -0.68
N VAL A 363 -8.53 20.65 -1.72
CA VAL A 363 -9.95 20.80 -2.04
C VAL A 363 -10.22 20.32 -3.47
N LEU A 364 -11.31 19.58 -3.62
CA LEU A 364 -11.89 19.27 -4.91
C LEU A 364 -12.83 20.43 -5.28
N GLY A 365 -12.50 21.17 -6.33
CA GLY A 365 -13.35 22.18 -6.92
C GLY A 365 -14.13 21.58 -8.10
N LEU A 366 -15.42 21.78 -8.13
CA LEU A 366 -16.26 21.48 -9.28
C LEU A 366 -16.64 22.81 -9.95
N ASN A 367 -16.17 23.01 -11.17
CA ASN A 367 -16.52 24.17 -11.98
C ASN A 367 -17.75 23.83 -12.81
N TYR A 368 -18.80 24.61 -12.66
CA TYR A 368 -20.01 24.51 -13.47
C TYR A 368 -19.74 25.07 -14.88
N ASN A 369 -19.82 24.19 -15.89
CA ASN A 369 -19.80 24.62 -17.28
C ASN A 369 -21.24 24.89 -17.74
N GLN A 370 -21.56 26.13 -18.02
CA GLN A 370 -22.87 26.49 -18.55
C GLN A 370 -23.02 25.87 -19.94
N VAL A 371 -23.90 24.87 -20.08
CA VAL A 371 -24.35 24.44 -21.40
C VAL A 371 -25.32 25.53 -21.92
N ASN A 372 -24.94 26.21 -22.98
CA ASN A 372 -25.73 27.25 -23.63
C ASN A 372 -27.08 26.71 -24.13
N ASN A 373 -28.13 26.94 -23.37
CA ASN A 373 -29.50 26.87 -23.84
C ASN A 373 -30.02 28.32 -24.07
N GLY A 374 -29.45 29.05 -25.04
CA GLY A 374 -30.01 30.22 -25.69
C GLY A 374 -30.78 31.29 -24.86
N GLY A 375 -30.72 31.25 -23.53
CA GLY A 375 -31.49 32.14 -22.65
C GLY A 375 -30.60 33.09 -21.85
N THR A 376 -30.97 34.35 -21.83
CA THR A 376 -30.26 35.48 -21.21
C THR A 376 -30.34 35.53 -19.67
N ASN A 377 -30.99 34.57 -18.99
CA ASN A 377 -31.16 34.59 -17.54
C ASN A 377 -30.35 33.48 -16.88
N LEU A 378 -29.28 33.87 -16.21
CA LEU A 378 -28.49 32.99 -15.37
C LEU A 378 -29.25 32.64 -14.07
N PRO A 379 -29.18 31.37 -13.60
CA PRO A 379 -29.78 31.00 -12.31
C PRO A 379 -29.09 31.77 -11.17
N THR A 380 -29.88 32.30 -10.26
CA THR A 380 -29.39 33.04 -9.08
C THR A 380 -28.81 32.14 -8.00
N SER A 381 -29.05 30.85 -8.07
CA SER A 381 -28.42 29.85 -7.20
C SER A 381 -28.48 28.45 -7.82
N VAL A 382 -27.45 27.68 -7.64
CA VAL A 382 -27.39 26.24 -7.99
C VAL A 382 -27.12 25.46 -6.73
N ALA A 383 -27.97 24.48 -6.44
CA ALA A 383 -27.74 23.53 -5.33
C ALA A 383 -27.37 22.18 -5.90
N PHE A 384 -26.25 21.62 -5.47
CA PHE A 384 -25.85 20.28 -5.81
C PHE A 384 -26.62 19.26 -4.97
N VAL A 385 -27.13 18.22 -5.58
CA VAL A 385 -27.87 17.14 -4.91
C VAL A 385 -27.05 15.84 -4.87
N GLY A 386 -26.16 15.63 -5.82
CA GLY A 386 -25.27 14.46 -5.86
C GLY A 386 -24.56 14.32 -7.20
N LEU A 387 -23.53 13.48 -7.21
CA LEU A 387 -22.83 13.08 -8.43
C LEU A 387 -23.62 12.01 -9.16
N SER A 388 -23.75 12.13 -10.47
CA SER A 388 -24.22 11.07 -11.37
C SER A 388 -23.07 10.17 -11.81
N ASP A 389 -21.83 10.58 -11.54
CA ASP A 389 -20.61 9.93 -11.97
C ASP A 389 -19.68 9.61 -10.78
N VAL A 390 -18.73 8.72 -11.01
CA VAL A 390 -17.73 8.32 -10.00
C VAL A 390 -16.45 9.12 -10.24
N ILE A 391 -15.92 9.72 -9.17
CA ILE A 391 -14.64 10.44 -9.22
C ILE A 391 -13.57 9.59 -8.51
N HIS A 392 -12.47 9.40 -9.19
CA HIS A 392 -11.25 8.78 -8.66
C HIS A 392 -10.19 9.85 -8.41
N LEU A 393 -9.64 9.90 -7.22
CA LEU A 393 -8.50 10.73 -6.84
C LEU A 393 -7.31 9.83 -6.56
N ASN A 394 -6.25 9.97 -7.34
CA ASN A 394 -5.06 9.13 -7.26
C ASN A 394 -3.83 9.96 -6.88
N ALA A 395 -3.19 9.61 -5.76
CA ALA A 395 -1.94 10.18 -5.26
C ALA A 395 -0.95 9.07 -4.86
N GLU A 396 -0.96 7.92 -5.56
CA GLU A 396 -0.03 6.81 -5.29
C GLU A 396 1.44 7.18 -5.51
N LEU A 397 2.34 6.40 -4.89
CA LEU A 397 3.80 6.56 -4.94
C LEU A 397 4.39 6.00 -6.23
#